data_e278446508be2329c739cbd82f4a4df1
#
_entry.id   e278446508be2329c739cbd82f4a4df1
#
_cell.length_a   1.000
_cell.length_b   1.000
_cell.length_c   1.000
_cell.angle_alpha   90.00
_cell.angle_beta   90.00
_cell.angle_gamma   90.00
#
_symmetry.space_group_name_H-M   'P 1'
#
loop_
_entity.id
_entity.type
_entity.pdbx_description
1 polymer ?
#
loop_
_entity_poly.entity_id
_entity_poly.type
_entity_poly.pdbx_seq_one_letter_code
_entity_poly.pdbx_strand_id
1 'polypeptide(L)'
;MSELTTSDPASPTDGAGPSPRPRLGLSQWLLVALIALLGGALGALLVSGAAEDVTAVDAPAAGEVDTPGVPVADVTSELAQALGPAVVRIDAQRGMVGGSGSGVVYDDDLVITNAHVIADATRVMVTLPDGQRLEPELVGAHPPADLAVLRLPVDALPVPTWADAEHEPAVGEPVIAIGSPFGLDGSVSAGIVSAIGRTVPVQDGGVPLVDMIQTDAAINPGNSGGALIDRTGQVIGVNTAIVSTDGSSAGVGFAIPAGIVRSIVEQLVRDGEVREASLGIRGRTLDPEVVREYALPIERGAMLLEVLEDGPAEQAGLRAGDVIVGLDGEPIDSLAELAAAVRLRTPGDEVTLQVWRDGREREIAVELGARPDQG
;
A
#
# COMPACT_ATOMS: atom_id res chain seq x y z
N MET A 1 -46.62 -32.28 -52.14
CA MET A 1 -47.17 -31.05 -52.75
C MET A 1 -47.09 -29.96 -51.72
N SER A 2 -46.17 -29.10 -51.92
CA SER A 2 -46.05 -27.68 -51.69
C SER A 2 -44.58 -27.32 -51.51
N GLU A 3 -44.13 -26.58 -52.48
CA GLU A 3 -42.77 -26.11 -52.68
C GLU A 3 -42.38 -25.11 -51.62
N LEU A 4 -41.17 -25.24 -51.11
CA LEU A 4 -40.48 -24.22 -50.31
C LEU A 4 -39.49 -23.51 -51.22
N THR A 5 -39.85 -22.30 -51.60
CA THR A 5 -39.00 -21.34 -52.31
C THR A 5 -37.86 -20.85 -51.43
N THR A 6 -36.64 -21.14 -51.79
CA THR A 6 -35.41 -20.57 -51.25
C THR A 6 -35.22 -19.17 -51.79
N SER A 7 -35.18 -18.16 -50.92
CA SER A 7 -34.77 -16.80 -51.27
C SER A 7 -33.26 -16.63 -50.97
N ASP A 8 -32.53 -16.32 -52.00
CA ASP A 8 -31.13 -16.01 -52.04
C ASP A 8 -30.83 -14.63 -51.37
N PRO A 9 -29.84 -14.48 -50.48
CA PRO A 9 -29.46 -13.17 -49.96
C PRO A 9 -28.51 -12.47 -50.90
N ALA A 10 -28.86 -11.24 -51.29
CA ALA A 10 -28.15 -10.32 -52.10
C ALA A 10 -26.73 -10.01 -51.55
N SER A 11 -25.75 -9.99 -52.44
CA SER A 11 -24.39 -9.54 -52.27
C SER A 11 -24.33 -8.04 -51.94
N PRO A 12 -23.44 -7.59 -51.00
CA PRO A 12 -23.20 -6.16 -50.81
C PRO A 12 -22.24 -5.62 -51.89
N THR A 13 -22.67 -4.55 -52.48
CA THR A 13 -21.96 -3.76 -53.48
C THR A 13 -20.75 -3.02 -52.88
N ASP A 14 -19.74 -3.05 -53.68
CA ASP A 14 -18.51 -2.28 -53.78
C ASP A 14 -18.23 -1.14 -52.80
N GLY A 15 -17.00 -1.27 -52.26
CA GLY A 15 -16.34 -0.32 -51.42
C GLY A 15 -15.90 0.96 -52.13
N ALA A 16 -16.13 2.07 -51.48
CA ALA A 16 -15.48 3.33 -51.77
C ALA A 16 -13.98 3.25 -51.39
N GLY A 17 -13.11 3.32 -52.35
CA GLY A 17 -11.65 3.41 -52.18
C GLY A 17 -11.24 4.67 -51.38
N PRO A 18 -10.09 4.64 -50.72
CA PRO A 18 -9.61 5.78 -49.95
C PRO A 18 -9.37 7.00 -50.86
N SER A 19 -9.96 8.13 -50.46
CA SER A 19 -9.77 9.41 -51.16
C SER A 19 -8.28 9.80 -51.21
N PRO A 20 -7.77 10.34 -52.36
CA PRO A 20 -6.38 10.75 -52.48
C PRO A 20 -6.09 11.92 -51.52
N ARG A 21 -5.09 11.76 -50.67
CA ARG A 21 -4.57 12.83 -49.79
C ARG A 21 -3.98 13.95 -50.68
N PRO A 22 -4.30 15.22 -50.43
CA PRO A 22 -3.73 16.32 -51.19
C PRO A 22 -2.20 16.34 -50.99
N ARG A 23 -1.45 16.23 -52.08
CA ARG A 23 0.01 16.41 -52.07
C ARG A 23 0.27 17.92 -52.12
N LEU A 24 0.87 18.45 -51.06
CA LEU A 24 1.34 19.82 -51.00
C LEU A 24 2.38 20.06 -52.10
N GLY A 25 2.19 21.09 -52.91
CA GLY A 25 3.13 21.49 -53.96
C GLY A 25 4.43 22.06 -53.35
N LEU A 26 5.51 22.07 -54.13
CA LEU A 26 6.83 22.53 -53.69
C LEU A 26 6.79 23.96 -53.07
N SER A 27 5.92 24.83 -53.58
CA SER A 27 5.70 26.19 -53.07
C SER A 27 5.08 26.21 -51.65
N GLN A 28 4.24 25.23 -51.33
CA GLN A 28 3.63 25.11 -50.00
C GLN A 28 4.62 24.57 -48.97
N TRP A 29 5.51 23.67 -49.37
CA TRP A 29 6.61 23.20 -48.53
C TRP A 29 7.61 24.30 -48.21
N LEU A 30 7.93 25.18 -49.20
CA LEU A 30 8.79 26.34 -48.99
C LEU A 30 8.17 27.35 -48.00
N LEU A 31 6.85 27.54 -48.04
CA LEU A 31 6.14 28.42 -47.09
C LEU A 31 6.17 27.86 -45.68
N VAL A 32 5.96 26.56 -45.51
CA VAL A 32 6.03 25.89 -44.19
C VAL A 32 7.45 25.98 -43.59
N ALA A 33 8.49 25.77 -44.42
CA ALA A 33 9.88 25.92 -44.02
C ALA A 33 10.23 27.36 -43.61
N LEU A 34 9.71 28.35 -44.30
CA LEU A 34 9.93 29.77 -43.99
C LEU A 34 9.23 30.17 -42.66
N ILE A 35 8.01 29.69 -42.43
CA ILE A 35 7.29 29.94 -41.18
C ILE A 35 8.02 29.29 -39.98
N ALA A 36 8.55 28.07 -40.15
CA ALA A 36 9.34 27.38 -39.13
C ALA A 36 10.65 28.12 -38.80
N LEU A 37 11.33 28.66 -39.83
CA LEU A 37 12.56 29.43 -39.64
C LEU A 37 12.31 30.77 -38.94
N LEU A 38 11.24 31.48 -39.32
CA LEU A 38 10.85 32.75 -38.67
C LEU A 38 10.35 32.55 -37.25
N GLY A 39 9.62 31.49 -36.98
CA GLY A 39 9.19 31.11 -35.64
C GLY A 39 10.36 30.74 -34.71
N GLY A 40 11.36 30.03 -35.25
CA GLY A 40 12.59 29.69 -34.51
C GLY A 40 13.44 30.92 -34.20
N ALA A 41 13.58 31.84 -35.14
CA ALA A 41 14.33 33.09 -34.93
C ALA A 41 13.64 34.03 -33.93
N LEU A 42 12.31 34.12 -33.96
CA LEU A 42 11.54 34.93 -33.01
C LEU A 42 11.55 34.33 -31.61
N GLY A 43 11.51 32.99 -31.49
CA GLY A 43 11.67 32.27 -30.22
C GLY A 43 13.06 32.48 -29.58
N ALA A 44 14.13 32.46 -30.40
CA ALA A 44 15.47 32.72 -29.91
C ALA A 44 15.67 34.16 -29.43
N LEU A 45 15.01 35.13 -30.08
CA LEU A 45 15.05 36.55 -29.67
C LEU A 45 14.27 36.82 -28.36
N LEU A 46 13.17 36.09 -28.12
CA LEU A 46 12.38 36.21 -26.91
C LEU A 46 13.08 35.57 -25.68
N VAL A 47 13.86 34.52 -25.91
CA VAL A 47 14.62 33.84 -24.82
C VAL A 47 15.87 34.65 -24.42
N SER A 48 16.51 35.37 -25.35
CA SER A 48 17.67 36.20 -25.07
C SER A 48 17.35 37.54 -24.41
N GLY A 49 16.07 37.97 -24.39
CA GLY A 49 15.64 39.21 -23.74
C GLY A 49 15.17 39.03 -22.27
N ALA A 50 15.05 37.80 -21.78
CA ALA A 50 14.54 37.47 -20.45
C ALA A 50 15.62 36.97 -19.47
N ALA A 51 16.89 37.31 -19.71
CA ALA A 51 17.94 37.13 -18.70
C ALA A 51 17.89 38.31 -17.71
N GLU A 52 16.78 38.46 -16.98
CA GLU A 52 16.81 39.21 -15.74
C GLU A 52 17.53 38.39 -14.69
N ASP A 53 18.47 39.02 -14.01
CA ASP A 53 19.25 38.50 -12.91
C ASP A 53 18.36 37.73 -11.91
N VAL A 54 18.31 36.42 -12.02
CA VAL A 54 17.89 35.58 -10.92
C VAL A 54 19.02 35.67 -9.90
N THR A 55 18.86 36.59 -8.92
CA THR A 55 19.68 36.57 -7.73
C THR A 55 19.60 35.18 -7.15
N ALA A 56 20.69 34.45 -7.18
CA ALA A 56 20.81 33.17 -6.51
C ALA A 56 20.36 33.36 -5.07
N VAL A 57 19.25 32.73 -4.71
CA VAL A 57 18.90 32.57 -3.29
C VAL A 57 20.04 31.73 -2.72
N ASP A 58 20.83 32.31 -1.81
CA ASP A 58 21.83 31.57 -1.05
C ASP A 58 21.09 30.38 -0.40
N ALA A 59 21.20 29.21 -1.00
CA ALA A 59 20.84 27.98 -0.32
C ALA A 59 21.74 27.90 0.91
N PRO A 60 21.20 27.65 2.12
CA PRO A 60 22.03 27.42 3.29
C PRO A 60 23.07 26.38 2.90
N ALA A 61 24.35 26.72 3.10
CA ALA A 61 25.46 25.82 2.83
C ALA A 61 25.12 24.48 3.51
N ALA A 62 24.94 23.44 2.70
CA ALA A 62 24.83 22.08 3.23
C ALA A 62 26.13 21.85 4.01
N GLY A 63 26.01 21.79 5.34
CA GLY A 63 27.14 21.42 6.17
C GLY A 63 27.66 20.10 5.62
N GLU A 64 28.98 19.97 5.48
CA GLU A 64 29.62 18.70 5.15
C GLU A 64 29.10 17.66 6.16
N VAL A 65 28.20 16.82 5.71
CA VAL A 65 27.79 15.62 6.46
C VAL A 65 28.94 14.66 6.28
N ASP A 66 29.83 14.61 7.29
CA ASP A 66 30.92 13.64 7.36
C ASP A 66 30.27 12.24 7.54
N THR A 67 29.88 11.63 6.43
CA THR A 67 29.41 10.25 6.39
C THR A 67 30.64 9.35 6.38
N PRO A 68 30.90 8.56 7.44
CA PRO A 68 31.93 7.53 7.39
C PRO A 68 31.57 6.60 6.22
N GLY A 69 32.39 6.63 5.18
CA GLY A 69 32.11 5.94 3.92
C GLY A 69 32.23 4.42 4.05
N VAL A 70 31.18 3.76 4.52
CA VAL A 70 30.94 2.35 4.20
C VAL A 70 30.11 2.34 2.91
N PRO A 71 30.59 1.77 1.81
CA PRO A 71 29.82 1.67 0.59
C PRO A 71 28.48 0.95 0.88
N VAL A 72 27.36 1.58 0.59
CA VAL A 72 26.00 1.01 0.80
C VAL A 72 25.88 -0.36 0.13
N ALA A 73 26.59 -0.59 -0.98
CA ALA A 73 26.58 -1.85 -1.72
C ALA A 73 27.15 -3.05 -0.93
N ASP A 74 28.16 -2.83 -0.08
CA ASP A 74 28.77 -3.94 0.70
C ASP A 74 27.82 -4.38 1.82
N VAL A 75 27.20 -3.41 2.52
CA VAL A 75 26.22 -3.70 3.59
C VAL A 75 24.99 -4.42 3.04
N THR A 76 24.49 -4.02 1.86
CA THR A 76 23.34 -4.66 1.22
C THR A 76 23.60 -6.16 0.93
N SER A 77 24.79 -6.48 0.40
CA SER A 77 25.16 -7.86 0.10
C SER A 77 25.30 -8.70 1.37
N GLU A 78 25.93 -8.15 2.41
CA GLU A 78 26.10 -8.85 3.70
C GLU A 78 24.76 -9.13 4.37
N LEU A 79 23.87 -8.13 4.42
CA LEU A 79 22.53 -8.29 4.99
C LEU A 79 21.67 -9.28 4.20
N ALA A 80 21.72 -9.24 2.87
CA ALA A 80 21.01 -10.20 2.03
C ALA A 80 21.47 -11.64 2.27
N GLN A 81 22.78 -11.88 2.44
CA GLN A 81 23.32 -13.19 2.76
C GLN A 81 22.96 -13.66 4.18
N ALA A 82 23.00 -12.76 5.16
CA ALA A 82 22.68 -13.07 6.55
C ALA A 82 21.19 -13.38 6.77
N LEU A 83 20.31 -12.64 6.10
CA LEU A 83 18.86 -12.69 6.33
C LEU A 83 18.10 -13.49 5.27
N GLY A 84 18.72 -13.79 4.11
CA GLY A 84 18.14 -14.65 3.09
C GLY A 84 17.61 -16.00 3.63
N PRO A 85 18.32 -16.69 4.54
CA PRO A 85 17.83 -17.91 5.16
C PRO A 85 16.52 -17.78 5.95
N ALA A 86 16.17 -16.57 6.40
CA ALA A 86 14.93 -16.30 7.12
C ALA A 86 13.75 -15.96 6.18
N VAL A 87 13.98 -15.90 4.86
CA VAL A 87 12.92 -15.61 3.88
C VAL A 87 12.64 -16.85 3.06
N VAL A 88 11.39 -17.30 3.09
CA VAL A 88 10.94 -18.54 2.44
C VAL A 88 10.06 -18.20 1.23
N ARG A 89 9.96 -19.18 0.32
CA ARG A 89 9.01 -19.12 -0.79
C ARG A 89 7.69 -19.77 -0.40
N ILE A 90 6.59 -19.16 -0.82
CA ILE A 90 5.24 -19.69 -0.67
C ILE A 90 4.62 -19.90 -2.04
N ASP A 91 4.23 -21.14 -2.33
CA ASP A 91 3.48 -21.52 -3.52
C ASP A 91 2.03 -21.81 -3.10
N ALA A 92 1.09 -21.04 -3.61
CA ALA A 92 -0.34 -21.18 -3.35
C ALA A 92 -1.06 -21.67 -4.62
N GLN A 93 -1.73 -22.81 -4.54
CA GLN A 93 -2.46 -23.42 -5.65
C GLN A 93 -3.95 -23.13 -5.51
N ARG A 94 -4.58 -22.59 -6.56
CA ARG A 94 -6.02 -22.30 -6.67
C ARG A 94 -6.56 -23.10 -7.85
N GLY A 95 -7.04 -24.33 -7.59
CA GLY A 95 -7.45 -25.23 -8.67
C GLY A 95 -6.31 -25.53 -9.66
N MET A 96 -6.44 -25.09 -10.91
CA MET A 96 -5.40 -25.25 -11.95
C MET A 96 -4.44 -24.04 -12.06
N VAL A 97 -4.67 -22.97 -11.33
CA VAL A 97 -3.85 -21.75 -11.35
C VAL A 97 -2.98 -21.71 -10.10
N GLY A 98 -1.69 -21.44 -10.26
CA GLY A 98 -0.75 -21.25 -9.16
C GLY A 98 -0.40 -19.76 -8.99
N GLY A 99 -0.18 -19.35 -7.75
CA GLY A 99 0.43 -18.09 -7.38
C GLY A 99 1.64 -18.35 -6.51
N SER A 100 2.56 -17.40 -6.44
CA SER A 100 3.70 -17.48 -5.53
C SER A 100 3.93 -16.15 -4.83
N GLY A 101 4.43 -16.22 -3.61
CA GLY A 101 4.87 -15.12 -2.79
C GLY A 101 6.02 -15.54 -1.91
N SER A 102 6.30 -14.71 -0.92
CA SER A 102 7.32 -14.93 0.09
C SER A 102 6.73 -15.07 1.47
N GLY A 103 7.53 -15.51 2.42
CA GLY A 103 7.24 -15.46 3.84
C GLY A 103 8.49 -15.10 4.62
N VAL A 104 8.33 -14.53 5.79
CA VAL A 104 9.42 -14.23 6.74
C VAL A 104 9.25 -15.10 7.97
N VAL A 105 10.33 -15.73 8.40
CA VAL A 105 10.35 -16.46 9.66
C VAL A 105 10.09 -15.49 10.82
N TYR A 106 9.19 -15.85 11.69
CA TYR A 106 8.83 -15.05 12.85
C TYR A 106 9.29 -15.68 14.18
N ASP A 107 9.17 -17.00 14.26
CA ASP A 107 9.56 -17.80 15.43
C ASP A 107 10.08 -19.16 14.92
N ASP A 108 10.50 -20.04 15.81
CA ASP A 108 11.14 -21.32 15.51
C ASP A 108 10.38 -22.20 14.50
N ASP A 109 9.04 -22.11 14.48
CA ASP A 109 8.17 -22.87 13.58
C ASP A 109 7.17 -21.99 12.82
N LEU A 110 7.19 -20.66 13.02
CA LEU A 110 6.22 -19.73 12.44
C LEU A 110 6.78 -18.91 11.29
N VAL A 111 5.99 -18.83 10.23
CA VAL A 111 6.25 -17.99 9.06
C VAL A 111 5.08 -17.03 8.85
N ILE A 112 5.40 -15.76 8.62
CA ILE A 112 4.43 -14.73 8.27
C ILE A 112 4.44 -14.52 6.77
N THR A 113 3.27 -14.32 6.19
CA THR A 113 3.09 -13.94 4.79
C THR A 113 1.91 -12.98 4.64
N ASN A 114 1.66 -12.49 3.43
CA ASN A 114 0.44 -11.75 3.17
C ASN A 114 -0.78 -12.67 3.05
N ALA A 115 -1.94 -12.20 3.54
CA ALA A 115 -3.19 -12.95 3.44
C ALA A 115 -3.59 -13.19 1.97
N HIS A 116 -3.38 -12.21 1.08
CA HIS A 116 -3.70 -12.33 -0.35
C HIS A 116 -2.84 -13.40 -1.07
N VAL A 117 -1.63 -13.70 -0.58
CA VAL A 117 -0.76 -14.74 -1.15
C VAL A 117 -1.41 -16.11 -1.04
N ILE A 118 -2.08 -16.38 0.09
CA ILE A 118 -2.70 -17.68 0.38
C ILE A 118 -4.23 -17.69 0.23
N ALA A 119 -4.85 -16.52 -0.06
CA ALA A 119 -6.30 -16.42 -0.21
C ALA A 119 -6.81 -17.41 -1.27
N ASP A 120 -7.94 -18.09 -0.98
CA ASP A 120 -8.59 -19.08 -1.84
C ASP A 120 -7.69 -20.26 -2.29
N ALA A 121 -6.52 -20.43 -1.63
CA ALA A 121 -5.65 -21.54 -1.97
C ALA A 121 -6.25 -22.88 -1.51
N THR A 122 -6.30 -23.84 -2.42
CA THR A 122 -6.67 -25.23 -2.12
C THR A 122 -5.49 -26.02 -1.55
N ARG A 123 -4.28 -25.53 -1.78
CA ARG A 123 -3.03 -26.07 -1.25
C ARG A 123 -1.97 -24.98 -1.15
N VAL A 124 -1.26 -24.95 -0.02
CA VAL A 124 -0.10 -24.08 0.22
C VAL A 124 1.14 -24.96 0.45
N MET A 125 2.24 -24.56 -0.16
CA MET A 125 3.55 -25.21 0.04
C MET A 125 4.59 -24.15 0.36
N VAL A 126 5.36 -24.36 1.39
CA VAL A 126 6.51 -23.52 1.75
C VAL A 126 7.78 -24.22 1.30
N THR A 127 8.64 -23.48 0.61
CA THR A 127 9.97 -23.98 0.22
C THR A 127 11.02 -23.18 0.99
N LEU A 128 11.80 -23.86 1.79
CA LEU A 128 12.93 -23.31 2.54
C LEU A 128 14.12 -23.02 1.59
N PRO A 129 15.06 -22.15 1.99
CA PRO A 129 16.24 -21.83 1.17
C PRO A 129 17.13 -23.03 0.81
N ASP A 130 17.12 -24.09 1.62
CA ASP A 130 17.82 -25.36 1.35
C ASP A 130 17.09 -26.27 0.33
N GLY A 131 15.92 -25.83 -0.17
CA GLY A 131 15.09 -26.55 -1.13
C GLY A 131 14.09 -27.51 -0.50
N GLN A 132 14.05 -27.65 0.84
CA GLN A 132 13.04 -28.45 1.51
C GLN A 132 11.65 -27.88 1.27
N ARG A 133 10.69 -28.72 0.89
CA ARG A 133 9.29 -28.35 0.64
C ARG A 133 8.40 -28.92 1.74
N LEU A 134 7.65 -28.02 2.38
CA LEU A 134 6.83 -28.35 3.53
C LEU A 134 5.38 -27.88 3.27
N GLU A 135 4.43 -28.66 3.75
CA GLU A 135 3.01 -28.28 3.78
C GLU A 135 2.73 -27.65 5.15
N PRO A 136 2.41 -26.37 5.23
CA PRO A 136 2.18 -25.67 6.48
C PRO A 136 0.78 -25.93 7.02
N GLU A 137 0.61 -25.73 8.33
CA GLU A 137 -0.70 -25.50 8.94
C GLU A 137 -0.99 -24.00 8.95
N LEU A 138 -2.21 -23.60 8.56
CA LEU A 138 -2.66 -22.22 8.74
C LEU A 138 -3.05 -21.98 10.19
N VAL A 139 -2.28 -21.16 10.91
CA VAL A 139 -2.60 -20.74 12.29
C VAL A 139 -3.76 -19.76 12.27
N GLY A 140 -3.74 -18.78 11.34
CA GLY A 140 -4.79 -17.81 11.14
C GLY A 140 -4.42 -16.79 10.07
N ALA A 141 -5.43 -16.04 9.62
CA ALA A 141 -5.25 -14.96 8.67
C ALA A 141 -6.10 -13.75 9.05
N HIS A 142 -5.58 -12.56 8.77
CA HIS A 142 -6.26 -11.29 8.99
C HIS A 142 -6.22 -10.44 7.70
N PRO A 143 -7.17 -10.65 6.78
CA PRO A 143 -7.22 -9.97 5.49
C PRO A 143 -7.24 -8.42 5.59
N PRO A 144 -7.88 -7.78 6.60
CA PRO A 144 -7.87 -6.33 6.72
C PRO A 144 -6.48 -5.69 6.89
N ALA A 145 -5.50 -6.43 7.45
CA ALA A 145 -4.10 -6.00 7.50
C ALA A 145 -3.22 -6.76 6.50
N ASP A 146 -3.80 -7.61 5.66
CA ASP A 146 -3.10 -8.43 4.68
C ASP A 146 -2.02 -9.33 5.29
N LEU A 147 -2.28 -9.95 6.44
CA LEU A 147 -1.35 -10.85 7.13
C LEU A 147 -1.93 -12.25 7.32
N ALA A 148 -1.06 -13.26 7.26
CA ALA A 148 -1.36 -14.63 7.62
C ALA A 148 -0.16 -15.28 8.30
N VAL A 149 -0.43 -16.20 9.24
CA VAL A 149 0.57 -16.97 10.00
C VAL A 149 0.46 -18.43 9.63
N LEU A 150 1.58 -19.00 9.23
CA LEU A 150 1.75 -20.39 8.84
C LEU A 150 2.66 -21.07 9.85
N ARG A 151 2.29 -22.27 10.32
CA ARG A 151 3.16 -23.13 11.13
C ARG A 151 3.78 -24.23 10.26
N LEU A 152 5.09 -24.37 10.33
CA LEU A 152 5.83 -25.41 9.62
C LEU A 152 6.12 -26.60 10.52
N PRO A 153 6.10 -27.84 9.98
CA PRO A 153 6.44 -29.05 10.72
C PRO A 153 7.97 -29.23 10.82
N VAL A 154 8.64 -28.29 11.51
CA VAL A 154 10.11 -28.26 11.73
C VAL A 154 10.40 -27.88 13.17
N ASP A 155 11.62 -28.24 13.63
CA ASP A 155 12.01 -28.00 15.02
C ASP A 155 12.63 -26.61 15.25
N ALA A 156 13.27 -26.02 14.23
CA ALA A 156 13.87 -24.71 14.30
C ALA A 156 14.05 -24.07 12.91
N LEU A 157 13.67 -22.81 12.78
CA LEU A 157 13.92 -21.96 11.63
C LEU A 157 14.92 -20.85 12.01
N PRO A 158 15.66 -20.27 11.05
CA PRO A 158 16.52 -19.13 11.31
C PRO A 158 15.66 -17.87 11.55
N VAL A 159 15.44 -17.51 12.81
CA VAL A 159 14.63 -16.37 13.22
C VAL A 159 15.45 -15.08 13.04
N PRO A 160 15.00 -14.09 12.22
CA PRO A 160 15.64 -12.81 12.10
C PRO A 160 15.33 -11.93 13.32
N THR A 161 16.11 -10.89 13.53
CA THR A 161 15.74 -9.86 14.52
C THR A 161 14.62 -8.99 13.96
N TRP A 162 13.49 -8.95 14.66
CA TRP A 162 12.38 -8.06 14.36
C TRP A 162 12.53 -6.75 15.13
N ALA A 163 12.24 -5.63 14.49
CA ALA A 163 12.19 -4.33 15.15
C ALA A 163 11.14 -4.34 16.28
N ASP A 164 11.37 -3.50 17.29
CA ASP A 164 10.42 -3.33 18.40
C ASP A 164 9.09 -2.75 17.92
N ALA A 165 8.01 -2.94 18.70
CA ALA A 165 6.68 -2.52 18.31
C ALA A 165 6.56 -1.00 18.10
N GLU A 166 7.30 -0.22 18.89
CA GLU A 166 7.33 1.24 18.82
C GLU A 166 8.38 1.78 17.85
N HIS A 167 9.06 0.90 17.09
CA HIS A 167 10.08 1.33 16.13
C HIS A 167 9.43 2.01 14.93
N GLU A 168 9.67 3.31 14.78
CA GLU A 168 9.29 4.08 13.60
C GLU A 168 10.55 4.36 12.76
N PRO A 169 10.65 3.80 11.53
CA PRO A 169 11.79 4.07 10.67
C PRO A 169 11.76 5.53 10.18
N ALA A 170 12.94 6.14 10.06
CA ALA A 170 13.05 7.51 9.61
C ALA A 170 12.87 7.62 8.09
N VAL A 171 12.15 8.65 7.61
CA VAL A 171 12.09 8.96 6.19
C VAL A 171 13.50 9.29 5.67
N GLY A 172 13.89 8.63 4.56
CA GLY A 172 15.24 8.69 4.02
C GLY A 172 16.18 7.58 4.53
N GLU A 173 15.76 6.77 5.49
CA GLU A 173 16.54 5.64 5.99
C GLU A 173 16.70 4.56 4.91
N PRO A 174 17.96 4.06 4.68
CA PRO A 174 18.20 2.98 3.74
C PRO A 174 17.51 1.68 4.17
N VAL A 175 16.84 1.03 3.21
CA VAL A 175 16.17 -0.25 3.43
C VAL A 175 16.45 -1.23 2.31
N ILE A 176 16.27 -2.52 2.61
CA ILE A 176 16.43 -3.64 1.69
C ILE A 176 15.14 -4.45 1.73
N ALA A 177 14.53 -4.68 0.57
CA ALA A 177 13.43 -5.62 0.44
C ALA A 177 13.97 -6.96 -0.04
N ILE A 178 13.66 -8.03 0.70
CA ILE A 178 14.02 -9.41 0.37
C ILE A 178 12.74 -10.20 0.15
N GLY A 179 12.72 -10.94 -0.97
CA GLY A 179 11.68 -11.93 -1.29
C GLY A 179 12.28 -13.16 -1.95
N SER A 180 11.49 -14.19 -2.18
CA SER A 180 11.89 -15.42 -2.85
C SER A 180 11.02 -15.72 -4.07
N PRO A 181 10.97 -14.82 -5.09
CA PRO A 181 10.20 -15.07 -6.30
C PRO A 181 10.82 -16.18 -7.13
N PHE A 182 9.98 -16.97 -7.79
CA PHE A 182 10.37 -17.98 -8.81
C PHE A 182 11.32 -19.09 -8.37
N GLY A 183 11.61 -19.29 -7.08
CA GLY A 183 12.53 -20.33 -6.60
C GLY A 183 13.99 -20.07 -6.98
N LEU A 184 14.32 -18.86 -7.37
CA LEU A 184 15.69 -18.38 -7.49
C LEU A 184 16.10 -17.80 -6.13
N ASP A 185 17.31 -18.08 -5.69
CA ASP A 185 17.89 -17.61 -4.43
C ASP A 185 17.64 -16.11 -4.23
N GLY A 186 16.69 -15.77 -3.38
CA GLY A 186 16.32 -14.46 -2.87
C GLY A 186 16.44 -13.28 -3.85
N SER A 187 15.32 -12.69 -4.28
CA SER A 187 15.34 -11.38 -4.93
C SER A 187 15.55 -10.30 -3.88
N VAL A 188 16.56 -9.47 -4.11
CA VAL A 188 16.92 -8.35 -3.24
C VAL A 188 16.79 -7.05 -4.02
N SER A 189 16.12 -6.07 -3.44
CA SER A 189 16.12 -4.69 -3.93
C SER A 189 16.44 -3.74 -2.79
N ALA A 190 17.13 -2.65 -3.10
CA ALA A 190 17.50 -1.62 -2.13
C ALA A 190 16.84 -0.30 -2.48
N GLY A 191 16.54 0.49 -1.47
CA GLY A 191 15.92 1.79 -1.56
C GLY A 191 15.98 2.51 -0.22
N ILE A 192 15.02 3.42 0.00
CA ILE A 192 14.86 4.16 1.24
C ILE A 192 13.41 4.07 1.74
N VAL A 193 13.21 4.40 2.99
CA VAL A 193 11.87 4.75 3.50
C VAL A 193 11.47 6.08 2.86
N SER A 194 10.47 6.05 1.97
CA SER A 194 10.00 7.25 1.27
C SER A 194 8.95 8.03 2.08
N ALA A 195 8.16 7.33 2.89
CA ALA A 195 7.18 7.88 3.82
C ALA A 195 6.74 6.82 4.83
N ILE A 196 6.11 7.26 5.92
CA ILE A 196 5.45 6.42 6.93
C ILE A 196 3.99 6.85 7.09
N GLY A 197 3.18 6.05 7.80
CA GLY A 197 1.79 6.38 8.10
C GLY A 197 0.87 6.44 6.86
N ARG A 198 1.20 5.72 5.77
CA ARG A 198 0.43 5.77 4.53
C ARG A 198 -0.83 4.92 4.59
N THR A 199 -1.94 5.52 4.15
CA THR A 199 -3.17 4.76 3.86
C THR A 199 -3.20 4.38 2.39
N VAL A 200 -3.28 3.08 2.13
CA VAL A 200 -3.18 2.49 0.80
C VAL A 200 -4.52 1.86 0.41
N PRO A 201 -5.23 2.39 -0.60
CA PRO A 201 -6.47 1.79 -1.08
C PRO A 201 -6.21 0.38 -1.65
N VAL A 202 -7.08 -0.56 -1.30
CA VAL A 202 -7.09 -1.90 -1.88
C VAL A 202 -8.03 -1.92 -3.08
N GLN A 203 -7.67 -2.66 -4.15
CA GLN A 203 -8.53 -2.83 -5.32
C GLN A 203 -9.87 -3.48 -4.93
N ASP A 204 -10.90 -3.28 -5.76
CA ASP A 204 -12.24 -3.85 -5.60
C ASP A 204 -13.04 -3.39 -4.36
N GLY A 205 -12.69 -2.22 -3.80
CA GLY A 205 -13.42 -1.64 -2.68
C GLY A 205 -13.18 -2.32 -1.34
N GLY A 206 -12.09 -3.08 -1.24
CA GLY A 206 -11.62 -3.68 0.01
C GLY A 206 -11.26 -2.62 1.07
N VAL A 207 -11.03 -3.11 2.29
CA VAL A 207 -10.61 -2.25 3.41
C VAL A 207 -9.22 -1.69 3.13
N PRO A 208 -8.99 -0.36 3.16
CA PRO A 208 -7.67 0.20 2.95
C PRO A 208 -6.65 -0.33 3.96
N LEU A 209 -5.43 -0.60 3.51
CA LEU A 209 -4.30 -0.83 4.41
C LEU A 209 -3.86 0.51 4.98
N VAL A 210 -3.61 0.53 6.28
CA VAL A 210 -3.32 1.76 7.01
C VAL A 210 -1.96 1.68 7.68
N ASP A 211 -1.39 2.85 7.98
CA ASP A 211 -0.09 3.00 8.65
C ASP A 211 1.06 2.28 7.92
N MET A 212 1.05 2.27 6.60
CA MET A 212 2.03 1.56 5.79
C MET A 212 3.34 2.34 5.68
N ILE A 213 4.47 1.60 5.67
CA ILE A 213 5.77 2.12 5.27
C ILE A 213 5.79 2.17 3.74
N GLN A 214 6.06 3.36 3.17
CA GLN A 214 6.32 3.52 1.73
C GLN A 214 7.82 3.45 1.47
N THR A 215 8.21 2.73 0.41
CA THR A 215 9.61 2.62 -0.04
C THR A 215 9.72 2.72 -1.55
N ASP A 216 10.86 3.17 -2.06
CA ASP A 216 11.24 3.10 -3.48
C ASP A 216 12.05 1.84 -3.82
N ALA A 217 12.39 1.01 -2.81
CA ALA A 217 12.86 -0.35 -3.05
C ALA A 217 11.83 -1.09 -3.94
N ALA A 218 12.29 -1.76 -5.00
CA ALA A 218 11.39 -2.39 -5.95
C ALA A 218 10.62 -3.55 -5.31
N ILE A 219 9.33 -3.36 -5.06
CA ILE A 219 8.39 -4.40 -4.63
C ILE A 219 7.60 -4.86 -5.86
N ASN A 220 7.75 -6.14 -6.20
CA ASN A 220 7.12 -6.78 -7.34
C ASN A 220 6.39 -8.07 -6.91
N PRO A 221 5.49 -8.61 -7.75
CA PRO A 221 4.92 -9.93 -7.50
C PRO A 221 6.01 -10.97 -7.22
N GLY A 222 5.89 -11.66 -6.07
CA GLY A 222 6.90 -12.58 -5.54
C GLY A 222 7.65 -12.05 -4.32
N ASN A 223 7.81 -10.71 -4.15
CA ASN A 223 8.34 -10.13 -2.91
C ASN A 223 7.24 -9.95 -1.84
N SER A 224 5.96 -10.00 -2.21
CA SER A 224 4.84 -9.96 -1.26
C SER A 224 4.99 -11.03 -0.19
N GLY A 225 4.86 -10.65 1.07
CA GLY A 225 5.08 -11.49 2.24
C GLY A 225 6.54 -11.62 2.66
N GLY A 226 7.49 -11.08 1.90
CA GLY A 226 8.91 -11.01 2.24
C GLY A 226 9.24 -9.87 3.20
N ALA A 227 10.52 -9.76 3.58
CA ALA A 227 11.00 -8.80 4.57
C ALA A 227 11.33 -7.44 3.95
N LEU A 228 10.99 -6.36 4.67
CA LEU A 228 11.64 -5.06 4.56
C LEU A 228 12.59 -4.93 5.75
N ILE A 229 13.86 -4.63 5.48
CA ILE A 229 14.96 -4.69 6.45
C ILE A 229 15.67 -3.35 6.49
N ASP A 230 16.01 -2.88 7.68
CA ASP A 230 16.79 -1.69 7.88
C ASP A 230 18.29 -1.94 7.70
N ARG A 231 19.11 -0.89 7.79
CA ARG A 231 20.58 -0.96 7.69
C ARG A 231 21.25 -1.73 8.84
N THR A 232 20.54 -1.99 9.94
CA THR A 232 21.05 -2.74 11.09
C THR A 232 20.75 -4.24 11.00
N GLY A 233 19.97 -4.65 10.00
CA GLY A 233 19.55 -6.03 9.78
C GLY A 233 18.28 -6.42 10.54
N GLN A 234 17.51 -5.45 11.04
CA GLN A 234 16.23 -5.71 11.66
C GLN A 234 15.12 -5.73 10.61
N VAL A 235 14.17 -6.64 10.75
CA VAL A 235 12.94 -6.66 9.95
C VAL A 235 12.01 -5.57 10.49
N ILE A 236 11.86 -4.48 9.73
CA ILE A 236 11.00 -3.35 10.06
C ILE A 236 9.58 -3.48 9.47
N GLY A 237 9.37 -4.45 8.57
CA GLY A 237 8.04 -4.69 8.01
C GLY A 237 7.98 -5.88 7.05
N VAL A 238 6.75 -6.18 6.62
CA VAL A 238 6.42 -7.22 5.63
C VAL A 238 5.99 -6.56 4.33
N ASN A 239 6.70 -6.85 3.23
CA ASN A 239 6.43 -6.30 1.90
C ASN A 239 5.04 -6.67 1.40
N THR A 240 4.32 -5.75 0.76
CA THR A 240 3.06 -6.02 0.07
C THR A 240 3.00 -5.32 -1.30
N ALA A 241 2.57 -6.04 -2.34
CA ALA A 241 2.51 -5.58 -3.73
C ALA A 241 1.08 -5.26 -4.21
N ILE A 242 0.17 -4.88 -3.29
CA ILE A 242 -1.28 -4.74 -3.58
C ILE A 242 -1.62 -3.55 -4.51
N VAL A 243 -0.73 -2.57 -4.68
CA VAL A 243 -1.06 -1.25 -5.25
C VAL A 243 -0.66 -1.05 -6.71
N SER A 244 -0.15 -2.09 -7.39
CA SER A 244 0.21 -1.96 -8.80
C SER A 244 -0.97 -2.27 -9.71
N THR A 245 -1.46 -1.28 -10.46
CA THR A 245 -2.55 -1.45 -11.44
C THR A 245 -2.15 -2.26 -12.68
N ASP A 246 -0.85 -2.43 -12.91
CA ASP A 246 -0.29 -3.12 -14.07
C ASP A 246 0.72 -4.23 -13.69
N GLY A 247 0.87 -4.53 -12.39
CA GLY A 247 1.77 -5.57 -11.89
C GLY A 247 3.24 -5.20 -11.90
N SER A 248 3.59 -3.94 -12.18
CA SER A 248 4.96 -3.43 -12.15
C SER A 248 5.18 -2.40 -11.06
N SER A 249 6.36 -2.40 -10.43
CA SER A 249 6.76 -1.34 -9.50
C SER A 249 7.01 -0.05 -10.27
N ALA A 250 6.16 0.96 -10.04
CA ALA A 250 6.39 2.31 -10.56
C ALA A 250 7.37 3.12 -9.68
N GLY A 251 8.22 2.48 -8.87
CA GLY A 251 9.08 3.13 -7.88
C GLY A 251 8.35 3.47 -6.58
N VAL A 252 7.19 2.84 -6.34
CA VAL A 252 6.42 2.98 -5.11
C VAL A 252 6.08 1.57 -4.61
N GLY A 253 6.63 1.20 -3.47
CA GLY A 253 6.35 -0.04 -2.75
C GLY A 253 5.82 0.25 -1.36
N PHE A 254 5.19 -0.75 -0.75
CA PHE A 254 4.65 -0.65 0.60
C PHE A 254 5.03 -1.85 1.44
N ALA A 255 5.16 -1.63 2.76
CA ALA A 255 5.33 -2.69 3.72
C ALA A 255 4.47 -2.44 4.96
N ILE A 256 3.99 -3.53 5.57
CA ILE A 256 3.24 -3.52 6.82
C ILE A 256 4.25 -3.39 7.96
N PRO A 257 4.19 -2.37 8.83
CA PRO A 257 5.16 -2.16 9.92
C PRO A 257 5.28 -3.34 10.87
N ALA A 258 6.48 -3.56 11.40
CA ALA A 258 6.76 -4.65 12.36
C ALA A 258 5.87 -4.58 13.62
N GLY A 259 5.53 -3.38 14.10
CA GLY A 259 4.60 -3.20 15.23
C GLY A 259 3.23 -3.79 14.96
N ILE A 260 2.65 -3.51 13.79
CA ILE A 260 1.37 -4.08 13.36
C ILE A 260 1.48 -5.61 13.21
N VAL A 261 2.56 -6.08 12.57
CA VAL A 261 2.82 -7.51 12.38
C VAL A 261 2.82 -8.23 13.73
N ARG A 262 3.58 -7.74 14.72
CA ARG A 262 3.66 -8.34 16.06
C ARG A 262 2.29 -8.42 16.72
N SER A 263 1.55 -7.31 16.78
CA SER A 263 0.23 -7.25 17.41
C SER A 263 -0.75 -8.26 16.81
N ILE A 264 -0.75 -8.39 15.48
CA ILE A 264 -1.64 -9.33 14.78
C ILE A 264 -1.20 -10.77 14.98
N VAL A 265 0.10 -11.07 14.87
CA VAL A 265 0.63 -12.43 15.04
C VAL A 265 0.36 -12.94 16.44
N GLU A 266 0.58 -12.13 17.48
CA GLU A 266 0.31 -12.51 18.86
C GLU A 266 -1.16 -12.90 19.08
N GLN A 267 -2.11 -12.16 18.47
CA GLN A 267 -3.53 -12.50 18.53
C GLN A 267 -3.85 -13.78 17.75
N LEU A 268 -3.33 -13.90 16.50
CA LEU A 268 -3.57 -15.10 15.68
C LEU A 268 -3.02 -16.38 16.33
N VAL A 269 -1.85 -16.30 16.96
CA VAL A 269 -1.23 -17.46 17.65
C VAL A 269 -1.99 -17.82 18.91
N ARG A 270 -2.46 -16.83 19.70
CA ARG A 270 -3.16 -17.05 20.95
C ARG A 270 -4.63 -17.47 20.77
N ASP A 271 -5.35 -16.77 19.87
CA ASP A 271 -6.81 -16.84 19.77
C ASP A 271 -7.27 -17.45 18.42
N GLY A 272 -6.39 -17.58 17.41
CA GLY A 272 -6.73 -18.00 16.04
C GLY A 272 -7.41 -16.92 15.20
N GLU A 273 -7.76 -15.79 15.80
CA GLU A 273 -8.45 -14.65 15.16
C GLU A 273 -7.92 -13.32 15.72
N VAL A 274 -8.11 -12.25 14.95
CA VAL A 274 -7.80 -10.88 15.37
C VAL A 274 -9.08 -10.14 15.69
N ARG A 275 -9.17 -9.60 16.88
CA ARG A 275 -10.27 -8.73 17.29
C ARG A 275 -9.89 -7.28 17.06
N GLU A 276 -10.41 -6.71 15.97
CA GLU A 276 -10.22 -5.29 15.67
C GLU A 276 -11.05 -4.43 16.63
N ALA A 277 -10.42 -3.36 17.12
CA ALA A 277 -11.16 -2.32 17.81
C ALA A 277 -12.09 -1.58 16.85
N SER A 278 -13.23 -1.13 17.36
CA SER A 278 -14.24 -0.43 16.59
C SER A 278 -14.94 0.64 17.41
N LEU A 279 -15.25 1.76 16.79
CA LEU A 279 -16.15 2.79 17.32
C LEU A 279 -17.64 2.45 17.11
N GLY A 280 -17.96 1.54 16.18
CA GLY A 280 -19.35 1.27 15.82
C GLY A 280 -19.99 2.44 15.06
N ILE A 281 -19.33 2.94 14.03
CA ILE A 281 -19.78 4.07 13.23
C ILE A 281 -19.73 3.77 11.73
N ARG A 282 -20.53 4.51 10.95
CA ARG A 282 -20.34 4.72 9.52
C ARG A 282 -20.17 6.19 9.24
N GLY A 283 -19.26 6.55 8.35
CA GLY A 283 -18.93 7.94 8.10
C GLY A 283 -18.38 8.18 6.70
N ARG A 284 -18.01 9.42 6.46
CA ARG A 284 -17.30 9.85 5.25
C ARG A 284 -16.24 10.89 5.61
N THR A 285 -15.21 10.97 4.81
CA THR A 285 -14.23 12.06 4.91
C THR A 285 -14.89 13.37 4.51
N LEU A 286 -14.56 14.46 5.21
CA LEU A 286 -14.90 15.80 4.74
C LEU A 286 -14.12 16.10 3.46
N ASP A 287 -14.86 16.49 2.43
CA ASP A 287 -14.34 17.04 1.19
C ASP A 287 -14.99 18.40 0.91
N PRO A 288 -14.52 19.19 -0.06
CA PRO A 288 -15.09 20.51 -0.35
C PRO A 288 -16.58 20.50 -0.73
N GLU A 289 -17.11 19.36 -1.18
CA GLU A 289 -18.53 19.21 -1.50
C GLU A 289 -19.34 19.04 -0.21
N VAL A 290 -18.91 18.15 0.70
CA VAL A 290 -19.52 17.93 2.02
C VAL A 290 -19.50 19.21 2.84
N VAL A 291 -18.36 19.89 2.90
CA VAL A 291 -18.20 21.16 3.64
C VAL A 291 -19.21 22.20 3.14
N ARG A 292 -19.41 22.30 1.82
CA ARG A 292 -20.42 23.24 1.25
C ARG A 292 -21.85 22.77 1.48
N GLU A 293 -22.12 21.48 1.33
CA GLU A 293 -23.47 20.89 1.52
C GLU A 293 -24.00 21.14 2.93
N TYR A 294 -23.13 20.92 3.94
CA TYR A 294 -23.49 21.05 5.35
C TYR A 294 -23.09 22.39 5.97
N ALA A 295 -22.55 23.33 5.16
CA ALA A 295 -22.08 24.66 5.60
C ALA A 295 -21.16 24.59 6.83
N LEU A 296 -20.21 23.65 6.82
CA LEU A 296 -19.31 23.40 7.93
C LEU A 296 -18.20 24.47 7.97
N PRO A 297 -17.79 24.96 9.15
CA PRO A 297 -16.69 25.90 9.30
C PRO A 297 -15.32 25.20 9.40
N ILE A 298 -15.26 23.88 9.23
CA ILE A 298 -14.09 23.04 9.26
C ILE A 298 -13.95 22.34 7.90
N GLU A 299 -12.71 22.10 7.46
CA GLU A 299 -12.42 21.58 6.12
C GLU A 299 -11.94 20.13 6.13
N ARG A 300 -11.57 19.58 7.29
CA ARG A 300 -10.99 18.25 7.46
C ARG A 300 -11.64 17.50 8.60
N GLY A 301 -11.62 16.16 8.54
CA GLY A 301 -12.15 15.29 9.55
C GLY A 301 -13.00 14.15 9.01
N ALA A 302 -13.51 13.33 9.92
CA ALA A 302 -14.41 12.21 9.66
C ALA A 302 -15.83 12.55 10.11
N MET A 303 -16.75 12.79 9.16
CA MET A 303 -18.16 13.06 9.46
C MET A 303 -18.92 11.76 9.71
N LEU A 304 -19.62 11.66 10.82
CA LEU A 304 -20.47 10.53 11.16
C LEU A 304 -21.81 10.60 10.42
N LEU A 305 -22.11 9.58 9.63
CA LEU A 305 -23.41 9.43 8.95
C LEU A 305 -24.36 8.56 9.76
N GLU A 306 -23.81 7.57 10.46
CA GLU A 306 -24.57 6.62 11.26
C GLU A 306 -23.74 6.22 12.48
N VAL A 307 -24.40 6.07 13.62
CA VAL A 307 -23.87 5.46 14.84
C VAL A 307 -24.64 4.17 15.06
N LEU A 308 -23.94 3.07 15.20
CA LEU A 308 -24.56 1.74 15.32
C LEU A 308 -25.20 1.60 16.71
N GLU A 309 -26.42 1.02 16.76
CA GLU A 309 -27.13 0.71 17.99
C GLU A 309 -26.31 -0.21 18.89
N ASP A 310 -26.36 0.04 20.20
CA ASP A 310 -25.58 -0.67 21.23
C ASP A 310 -24.05 -0.63 21.04
N GLY A 311 -23.56 0.21 20.10
CA GLY A 311 -22.14 0.36 19.81
C GLY A 311 -21.41 1.32 20.76
N PRO A 312 -20.06 1.28 20.77
CA PRO A 312 -19.22 2.15 21.60
C PRO A 312 -19.52 3.64 21.42
N ALA A 313 -19.66 4.09 20.18
CA ALA A 313 -19.95 5.47 19.86
C ALA A 313 -21.31 5.93 20.41
N GLU A 314 -22.34 5.09 20.36
CA GLU A 314 -23.65 5.39 20.92
C GLU A 314 -23.59 5.51 22.43
N GLN A 315 -22.90 4.55 23.08
CA GLN A 315 -22.72 4.55 24.54
C GLN A 315 -21.97 5.79 25.04
N ALA A 316 -21.01 6.29 24.25
CA ALA A 316 -20.28 7.53 24.51
C ALA A 316 -21.08 8.78 24.14
N GLY A 317 -22.27 8.66 23.53
CA GLY A 317 -23.12 9.78 23.15
C GLY A 317 -22.72 10.49 21.87
N LEU A 318 -21.97 9.84 20.98
CA LEU A 318 -21.76 10.29 19.60
C LEU A 318 -23.07 10.23 18.81
N ARG A 319 -23.18 11.03 17.75
CA ARG A 319 -24.40 11.15 16.95
C ARG A 319 -24.06 11.34 15.48
N ALA A 320 -25.00 10.97 14.61
CA ALA A 320 -24.94 11.36 13.21
C ALA A 320 -24.85 12.89 13.08
N GLY A 321 -23.98 13.38 12.20
CA GLY A 321 -23.66 14.79 12.02
C GLY A 321 -22.47 15.29 12.85
N ASP A 322 -21.92 14.49 13.77
CA ASP A 322 -20.65 14.80 14.39
C ASP A 322 -19.51 14.73 13.38
N VAL A 323 -18.49 15.55 13.56
CA VAL A 323 -17.24 15.44 12.80
C VAL A 323 -16.09 15.20 13.78
N ILE A 324 -15.44 14.05 13.64
CA ILE A 324 -14.24 13.75 14.42
C ILE A 324 -13.06 14.43 13.75
N VAL A 325 -12.35 15.28 14.51
CA VAL A 325 -11.22 16.10 14.05
C VAL A 325 -9.91 15.73 14.77
N GLY A 326 -9.98 14.86 15.79
CA GLY A 326 -8.81 14.37 16.51
C GLY A 326 -9.12 13.12 17.33
N LEU A 327 -8.07 12.37 17.66
CA LEU A 327 -8.08 11.21 18.55
C LEU A 327 -6.83 11.25 19.43
N ASP A 328 -7.00 11.21 20.76
CA ASP A 328 -5.94 11.29 21.78
C ASP A 328 -4.99 12.50 21.60
N GLY A 329 -5.51 13.60 21.03
CA GLY A 329 -4.76 14.83 20.77
C GLY A 329 -4.07 14.87 19.40
N GLU A 330 -4.06 13.75 18.66
CA GLU A 330 -3.56 13.72 17.28
C GLU A 330 -4.65 14.13 16.29
N PRO A 331 -4.35 14.99 15.31
CA PRO A 331 -5.33 15.43 14.31
C PRO A 331 -5.84 14.24 13.45
N ILE A 332 -7.12 14.27 13.11
CA ILE A 332 -7.77 13.35 12.18
C ILE A 332 -8.31 14.13 10.99
N ASP A 333 -7.70 13.95 9.82
CA ASP A 333 -8.07 14.67 8.59
C ASP A 333 -9.08 13.89 7.72
N SER A 334 -9.26 12.57 7.98
CA SER A 334 -10.12 11.70 7.16
C SER A 334 -10.73 10.54 7.95
N LEU A 335 -11.79 9.93 7.38
CA LEU A 335 -12.34 8.69 7.91
C LEU A 335 -11.32 7.53 7.85
N ALA A 336 -10.46 7.52 6.85
CA ALA A 336 -9.42 6.50 6.72
C ALA A 336 -8.39 6.59 7.85
N GLU A 337 -7.95 7.81 8.21
CA GLU A 337 -7.05 8.04 9.35
C GLU A 337 -7.71 7.67 10.67
N LEU A 338 -8.97 8.04 10.88
CA LEU A 338 -9.71 7.61 12.07
C LEU A 338 -9.77 6.08 12.17
N ALA A 339 -10.10 5.40 11.06
CA ALA A 339 -10.14 3.95 11.01
C ALA A 339 -8.76 3.33 11.28
N ALA A 340 -7.69 3.95 10.78
CA ALA A 340 -6.31 3.57 11.05
C ALA A 340 -5.99 3.66 12.55
N ALA A 341 -6.22 4.83 13.12
CA ALA A 341 -5.93 5.10 14.53
C ALA A 341 -6.69 4.16 15.48
N VAL A 342 -7.97 3.86 15.17
CA VAL A 342 -8.77 2.90 15.95
C VAL A 342 -8.26 1.46 15.81
N ARG A 343 -7.81 1.05 14.62
CA ARG A 343 -7.26 -0.31 14.40
C ARG A 343 -5.97 -0.60 15.16
N LEU A 344 -5.18 0.44 15.45
CA LEU A 344 -3.97 0.31 16.26
C LEU A 344 -4.27 0.11 17.75
N ARG A 345 -5.54 0.13 18.15
CA ARG A 345 -6.00 -0.06 19.52
C ARG A 345 -6.58 -1.46 19.71
N THR A 346 -6.75 -1.82 20.96
CA THR A 346 -7.38 -3.09 21.40
C THR A 346 -8.83 -2.84 21.84
N PRO A 347 -9.77 -3.74 21.59
CA PRO A 347 -11.09 -3.66 22.21
C PRO A 347 -11.00 -3.55 23.73
N GLY A 348 -11.68 -2.54 24.31
CA GLY A 348 -11.60 -2.18 25.73
C GLY A 348 -10.69 -0.98 26.02
N ASP A 349 -9.87 -0.53 25.06
CA ASP A 349 -9.10 0.70 25.22
C ASP A 349 -10.03 1.91 25.27
N GLU A 350 -9.74 2.85 26.19
CA GLU A 350 -10.40 4.15 26.24
C GLU A 350 -9.61 5.17 25.40
N VAL A 351 -10.30 5.83 24.46
CA VAL A 351 -9.74 6.89 23.62
C VAL A 351 -10.50 8.18 23.80
N THR A 352 -9.84 9.33 23.61
CA THR A 352 -10.48 10.64 23.66
C THR A 352 -10.62 11.20 22.25
N LEU A 353 -11.86 11.36 21.78
CA LEU A 353 -12.17 11.95 20.50
C LEU A 353 -12.38 13.45 20.62
N GLN A 354 -11.71 14.26 19.76
CA GLN A 354 -12.03 15.66 19.53
C GLN A 354 -13.14 15.71 18.47
N VAL A 355 -14.31 16.18 18.88
CA VAL A 355 -15.55 16.14 18.07
C VAL A 355 -16.08 17.53 17.84
N TRP A 356 -16.27 17.92 16.58
CA TRP A 356 -16.98 19.12 16.20
C TRP A 356 -18.49 18.84 16.15
N ARG A 357 -19.26 19.52 17.00
CA ARG A 357 -20.72 19.41 17.12
C ARG A 357 -21.35 20.76 17.43
N ASP A 358 -22.39 21.16 16.73
CA ASP A 358 -23.17 22.40 16.97
C ASP A 358 -22.29 23.66 17.03
N GLY A 359 -21.28 23.75 16.14
CA GLY A 359 -20.39 24.91 16.08
C GLY A 359 -19.33 24.99 17.17
N ARG A 360 -19.08 23.90 17.89
CA ARG A 360 -18.09 23.81 18.97
C ARG A 360 -17.35 22.50 18.96
N GLU A 361 -16.09 22.55 19.36
CA GLU A 361 -15.30 21.38 19.63
C GLU A 361 -15.59 20.85 21.04
N ARG A 362 -15.62 19.53 21.18
CA ARG A 362 -15.85 18.80 22.43
C ARG A 362 -14.92 17.60 22.51
N GLU A 363 -14.49 17.25 23.69
CA GLU A 363 -13.82 15.99 23.98
C GLU A 363 -14.86 14.98 24.46
N ILE A 364 -14.80 13.76 23.88
CA ILE A 364 -15.67 12.65 24.22
C ILE A 364 -14.80 11.42 24.42
N ALA A 365 -14.79 10.87 25.64
CA ALA A 365 -14.14 9.60 25.93
C ALA A 365 -15.00 8.44 25.40
N VAL A 366 -14.37 7.48 24.74
CA VAL A 366 -15.03 6.30 24.15
C VAL A 366 -14.23 5.07 24.53
N GLU A 367 -14.85 4.08 25.15
CA GLU A 367 -14.31 2.74 25.28
C GLU A 367 -14.54 1.97 23.97
N LEU A 368 -13.47 1.54 23.30
CA LEU A 368 -13.56 0.84 22.03
C LEU A 368 -14.14 -0.56 22.20
N GLY A 369 -15.09 -0.93 21.35
CA GLY A 369 -15.64 -2.29 21.33
C GLY A 369 -14.90 -3.17 20.32
N ALA A 370 -15.19 -4.47 20.36
CA ALA A 370 -14.78 -5.37 19.29
C ALA A 370 -15.64 -5.11 18.04
N ARG A 371 -15.01 -5.15 16.87
CA ARG A 371 -15.73 -5.08 15.60
C ARG A 371 -16.64 -6.30 15.47
N PRO A 372 -17.93 -6.14 15.17
CA PRO A 372 -18.80 -7.27 14.90
C PRO A 372 -18.29 -8.08 13.72
N ASP A 373 -18.31 -9.41 13.81
CA ASP A 373 -18.00 -10.30 12.70
C ASP A 373 -18.91 -9.97 11.53
N GLN A 374 -18.33 -9.67 10.38
CA GLN A 374 -19.07 -9.58 9.13
C GLN A 374 -19.24 -11.02 8.62
N GLY A 375 -20.35 -11.67 9.03
CA GLY A 375 -20.74 -12.99 8.59
C GLY A 375 -21.04 -13.08 7.08
#